data_5c77024525788ea11afe859852b5d9a1
#
_entry.id   5c77024525788ea11afe859852b5d9a1
#
_cell.length_a   1.000
_cell.length_b   1.000
_cell.length_c   1.000
_cell.angle_alpha   90.00
_cell.angle_beta   90.00
_cell.angle_gamma   90.00
#
_symmetry.space_group_name_H-M   'P 1'
#
loop_
_entity.id
_entity.type
_entity.pdbx_description
1 polymer ?
#
loop_
_entity_poly.entity_id
_entity_poly.type
_entity_poly.pdbx_seq_one_letter_code
_entity_poly.pdbx_strand_id
1 'polypeptide(L)'
;DKVDTKYAKLSGGQKQRLAIALALVGSPEVAILDELTTGLDPQARRSTWDTIEEIRTAGVTVVLVTHFMEEAERLCDRIMVINRGRVVALDSPAGLIAEVGTEQRLTFRPSEPIDNEVFANLPEVTTIHRNGTQVVITGTSNVVQAVTALLAGLGVVAEELRVEQTSLEDAYLELTSGTRDPDESEPEAN
;
A
#
# COMPACT_ATOMS: atom_id res chain seq x y z
N ASP A 1 -25.39 5.60 -23.86
CA ASP A 1 -26.84 5.38 -23.87
C ASP A 1 -27.12 3.87 -23.78
N LYS A 2 -27.44 3.36 -22.56
CA LYS A 2 -27.55 1.93 -22.26
C LYS A 2 -28.84 1.60 -21.48
N VAL A 3 -29.80 2.51 -21.47
CA VAL A 3 -31.04 2.39 -20.67
C VAL A 3 -31.80 1.10 -20.96
N ASP A 4 -31.84 0.66 -22.22
CA ASP A 4 -32.52 -0.57 -22.65
C ASP A 4 -31.62 -1.83 -22.64
N THR A 5 -30.39 -1.71 -22.12
CA THR A 5 -29.44 -2.83 -22.11
C THR A 5 -29.68 -3.70 -20.88
N LYS A 6 -29.92 -4.99 -21.09
CA LYS A 6 -30.07 -5.97 -20.00
C LYS A 6 -28.78 -6.01 -19.16
N TYR A 7 -28.90 -6.07 -17.82
CA TYR A 7 -27.78 -6.14 -16.87
C TYR A 7 -26.70 -7.17 -17.27
N ALA A 8 -27.12 -8.36 -17.72
CA ALA A 8 -26.21 -9.41 -18.13
C ALA A 8 -25.29 -9.02 -19.31
N LYS A 9 -25.68 -8.03 -20.13
CA LYS A 9 -24.92 -7.54 -21.29
C LYS A 9 -24.03 -6.32 -20.96
N LEU A 10 -24.07 -5.81 -19.75
CA LEU A 10 -23.20 -4.72 -19.31
C LEU A 10 -21.78 -5.24 -19.10
N SER A 11 -20.79 -4.39 -19.44
CA SER A 11 -19.39 -4.65 -19.06
C SER A 11 -19.20 -4.60 -17.52
N GLY A 12 -18.10 -5.16 -17.01
CA GLY A 12 -17.77 -5.11 -15.58
C GLY A 12 -17.85 -3.69 -15.02
N GLY A 13 -17.16 -2.73 -15.62
CA GLY A 13 -17.20 -1.32 -15.17
C GLY A 13 -18.58 -0.66 -15.30
N GLN A 14 -19.44 -1.10 -16.24
CA GLN A 14 -20.83 -0.62 -16.33
C GLN A 14 -21.68 -1.18 -15.19
N LYS A 15 -21.50 -2.45 -14.84
CA LYS A 15 -22.16 -3.08 -13.68
C LYS A 15 -21.78 -2.40 -12.38
N GLN A 16 -20.48 -2.07 -12.21
CA GLN A 16 -19.99 -1.36 -11.01
C GLN A 16 -20.60 0.05 -10.89
N ARG A 17 -20.58 0.84 -11.97
CA ARG A 17 -21.24 2.16 -11.96
C ARG A 17 -22.74 2.07 -11.67
N LEU A 18 -23.41 1.04 -12.16
CA LEU A 18 -24.81 0.81 -11.84
C LEU A 18 -24.99 0.44 -10.36
N ALA A 19 -24.11 -0.40 -9.79
CA ALA A 19 -24.15 -0.75 -8.37
C ALA A 19 -23.96 0.49 -7.48
N ILE A 20 -22.98 1.36 -7.82
CA ILE A 20 -22.77 2.64 -7.13
C ILE A 20 -24.03 3.52 -7.23
N ALA A 21 -24.58 3.67 -8.43
CA ALA A 21 -25.79 4.48 -8.63
C ALA A 21 -26.97 3.95 -7.80
N LEU A 22 -27.13 2.61 -7.71
CA LEU A 22 -28.15 1.99 -6.88
C LEU A 22 -27.95 2.23 -5.39
N ALA A 23 -26.68 2.20 -4.92
CA ALA A 23 -26.35 2.49 -3.52
C ALA A 23 -26.68 3.94 -3.13
N LEU A 24 -26.70 4.85 -4.11
CA LEU A 24 -26.99 6.27 -3.89
C LEU A 24 -28.46 6.65 -4.11
N VAL A 25 -29.29 5.74 -4.56
CA VAL A 25 -30.74 5.97 -4.70
C VAL A 25 -31.32 6.28 -3.32
N GLY A 26 -31.98 7.41 -3.17
CA GLY A 26 -32.54 7.83 -1.89
C GLY A 26 -31.63 8.76 -1.06
N SER A 27 -30.52 9.21 -1.63
CA SER A 27 -29.59 10.18 -1.00
C SER A 27 -29.15 9.75 0.41
N PRO A 28 -28.50 8.61 0.55
CA PRO A 28 -28.08 8.08 1.86
C PRO A 28 -27.01 8.98 2.49
N GLU A 29 -26.98 9.03 3.82
CA GLU A 29 -25.90 9.65 4.58
C GLU A 29 -24.65 8.77 4.61
N VAL A 30 -24.84 7.43 4.51
CA VAL A 30 -23.76 6.43 4.53
C VAL A 30 -23.95 5.43 3.38
N ALA A 31 -22.91 5.20 2.60
CA ALA A 31 -22.85 4.18 1.55
C ALA A 31 -21.79 3.14 1.90
N ILE A 32 -22.15 1.86 1.86
CA ILE A 32 -21.22 0.73 2.06
C ILE A 32 -20.90 0.14 0.69
N LEU A 33 -19.62 0.14 0.33
CA LEU A 33 -19.11 -0.32 -0.96
C LEU A 33 -18.15 -1.49 -0.71
N ASP A 34 -18.60 -2.69 -1.11
CA ASP A 34 -17.86 -3.92 -0.85
C ASP A 34 -17.22 -4.43 -2.15
N GLU A 35 -15.87 -4.52 -2.18
CA GLU A 35 -15.04 -5.04 -3.27
C GLU A 35 -15.40 -4.53 -4.68
N LEU A 36 -15.79 -3.26 -4.80
CA LEU A 36 -16.31 -2.70 -6.06
C LEU A 36 -15.33 -2.74 -7.23
N THR A 37 -14.03 -2.80 -6.98
CA THR A 37 -13.02 -2.74 -8.05
C THR A 37 -12.44 -4.09 -8.43
N THR A 38 -12.86 -5.16 -7.76
CA THR A 38 -12.42 -6.53 -8.04
C THR A 38 -12.79 -6.93 -9.46
N GLY A 39 -11.78 -7.42 -10.20
CA GLY A 39 -11.95 -7.87 -11.60
C GLY A 39 -12.07 -6.76 -12.64
N LEU A 40 -11.89 -5.50 -12.26
CA LEU A 40 -11.79 -4.39 -13.20
C LEU A 40 -10.38 -4.25 -13.77
N ASP A 41 -10.30 -3.81 -15.03
CA ASP A 41 -9.04 -3.36 -15.60
C ASP A 41 -8.55 -2.06 -14.91
N PRO A 42 -7.24 -1.70 -15.03
CA PRO A 42 -6.69 -0.54 -14.33
C PRO A 42 -7.38 0.79 -14.65
N GLN A 43 -7.86 0.97 -15.88
CA GLN A 43 -8.54 2.21 -16.28
C GLN A 43 -9.95 2.28 -15.67
N ALA A 44 -10.70 1.18 -15.70
CA ALA A 44 -12.03 1.10 -15.09
C ALA A 44 -11.95 1.28 -13.57
N ARG A 45 -10.91 0.73 -12.91
CA ARG A 45 -10.65 0.90 -11.48
C ARG A 45 -10.45 2.37 -11.14
N ARG A 46 -9.57 3.08 -11.83
CA ARG A 46 -9.33 4.52 -11.61
C ARG A 46 -10.60 5.35 -11.79
N SER A 47 -11.38 5.07 -12.85
CA SER A 47 -12.66 5.75 -13.07
C SER A 47 -13.68 5.49 -11.96
N THR A 48 -13.63 4.30 -11.33
CA THR A 48 -14.48 3.99 -10.17
C THR A 48 -14.03 4.77 -8.93
N TRP A 49 -12.71 4.89 -8.70
CA TRP A 49 -12.17 5.71 -7.61
C TRP A 49 -12.56 7.17 -7.74
N ASP A 50 -12.44 7.75 -8.94
CA ASP A 50 -12.87 9.13 -9.19
C ASP A 50 -14.36 9.33 -8.83
N THR A 51 -15.21 8.36 -9.19
CA THR A 51 -16.63 8.40 -8.82
C THR A 51 -16.84 8.32 -7.29
N ILE A 52 -16.07 7.50 -6.58
CA ILE A 52 -16.16 7.41 -5.10
C ILE A 52 -15.70 8.73 -4.45
N GLU A 53 -14.65 9.36 -4.96
CA GLU A 53 -14.19 10.68 -4.50
C GLU A 53 -15.26 11.78 -4.71
N GLU A 54 -15.96 11.75 -5.84
CA GLU A 54 -17.08 12.67 -6.10
C GLU A 54 -18.22 12.50 -5.08
N ILE A 55 -18.58 11.25 -4.77
CA ILE A 55 -19.61 10.91 -3.78
C ILE A 55 -19.22 11.42 -2.39
N ARG A 56 -17.97 11.17 -1.98
CA ARG A 56 -17.43 11.66 -0.71
C ARG A 56 -17.46 13.20 -0.64
N THR A 57 -17.05 13.87 -1.72
CA THR A 57 -17.07 15.34 -1.83
C THR A 57 -18.49 15.89 -1.76
N ALA A 58 -19.49 15.13 -2.21
CA ALA A 58 -20.90 15.49 -2.07
C ALA A 58 -21.45 15.32 -0.65
N GLY A 59 -20.63 14.86 0.31
CA GLY A 59 -20.97 14.78 1.74
C GLY A 59 -21.50 13.42 2.19
N VAL A 60 -21.45 12.39 1.35
CA VAL A 60 -21.82 11.02 1.74
C VAL A 60 -20.64 10.37 2.47
N THR A 61 -20.90 9.79 3.64
CA THR A 61 -19.91 8.95 4.34
C THR A 61 -19.78 7.62 3.60
N VAL A 62 -18.58 7.29 3.13
CA VAL A 62 -18.33 6.03 2.42
C VAL A 62 -17.59 5.06 3.33
N VAL A 63 -18.15 3.86 3.50
CA VAL A 63 -17.48 2.72 4.11
C VAL A 63 -17.04 1.80 2.96
N LEU A 64 -15.72 1.70 2.76
CA LEU A 64 -15.13 0.90 1.70
C LEU A 64 -14.57 -0.40 2.30
N VAL A 65 -14.96 -1.54 1.73
CA VAL A 65 -14.35 -2.84 2.01
C VAL A 65 -13.52 -3.24 0.80
N THR A 66 -12.22 -3.40 1.00
CA THR A 66 -11.28 -3.73 -0.09
C THR A 66 -10.09 -4.53 0.44
N HIS A 67 -9.47 -5.29 -0.45
CA HIS A 67 -8.18 -5.93 -0.24
C HIS A 67 -7.06 -5.26 -1.04
N PHE A 68 -7.35 -4.18 -1.76
CA PHE A 68 -6.36 -3.40 -2.50
C PHE A 68 -5.85 -2.25 -1.65
N MET A 69 -4.59 -2.32 -1.23
CA MET A 69 -3.98 -1.30 -0.38
C MET A 69 -3.89 0.06 -1.07
N GLU A 70 -3.62 0.09 -2.39
CA GLU A 70 -3.62 1.31 -3.21
C GLU A 70 -4.98 2.03 -3.19
N GLU A 71 -6.08 1.27 -3.19
CA GLU A 71 -7.44 1.82 -3.10
C GLU A 71 -7.71 2.40 -1.71
N ALA A 72 -7.33 1.68 -0.66
CA ALA A 72 -7.47 2.12 0.72
C ALA A 72 -6.64 3.39 0.99
N GLU A 73 -5.39 3.42 0.52
CA GLU A 73 -4.49 4.57 0.68
C GLU A 73 -5.01 5.82 -0.03
N ARG A 74 -5.58 5.66 -1.23
CA ARG A 74 -6.09 6.77 -2.03
C ARG A 74 -7.41 7.34 -1.52
N LEU A 75 -8.34 6.48 -1.10
CA LEU A 75 -9.75 6.85 -0.89
C LEU A 75 -10.12 7.04 0.58
N CYS A 76 -9.40 6.41 1.51
CA CYS A 76 -9.80 6.37 2.90
C CYS A 76 -9.08 7.44 3.74
N ASP A 77 -9.84 8.16 4.55
CA ASP A 77 -9.28 9.05 5.59
C ASP A 77 -8.81 8.23 6.82
N ARG A 78 -9.48 7.09 7.07
CA ARG A 78 -9.15 6.14 8.13
C ARG A 78 -9.32 4.70 7.64
N ILE A 79 -8.43 3.83 8.08
CA ILE A 79 -8.41 2.41 7.72
C ILE A 79 -8.53 1.59 8.99
N MET A 80 -9.44 0.62 8.98
CA MET A 80 -9.56 -0.40 10.00
C MET A 80 -9.01 -1.71 9.43
N VAL A 81 -7.93 -2.21 10.01
CA VAL A 81 -7.36 -3.52 9.65
C VAL A 81 -8.00 -4.58 10.52
N ILE A 82 -8.62 -5.57 9.86
CA ILE A 82 -9.28 -6.70 10.52
C ILE A 82 -8.50 -7.98 10.20
N ASN A 83 -8.08 -8.69 11.22
CA ASN A 83 -7.46 -10.01 11.10
C ASN A 83 -8.14 -11.01 12.03
N ARG A 84 -8.52 -12.18 11.49
CA ARG A 84 -9.20 -13.27 12.26
C ARG A 84 -10.40 -12.77 13.09
N GLY A 85 -11.21 -11.86 12.52
CA GLY A 85 -12.40 -11.32 13.18
C GLY A 85 -12.11 -10.28 14.27
N ARG A 86 -10.87 -9.82 14.43
CA ARG A 86 -10.48 -8.79 15.40
C ARG A 86 -9.93 -7.56 14.69
N VAL A 87 -10.20 -6.38 15.22
CA VAL A 87 -9.55 -5.15 14.79
C VAL A 87 -8.13 -5.14 15.35
N VAL A 88 -7.14 -5.14 14.47
CA VAL A 88 -5.71 -5.12 14.84
C VAL A 88 -5.12 -3.73 14.76
N ALA A 89 -5.66 -2.84 13.92
CA ALA A 89 -5.26 -1.43 13.83
C ALA A 89 -6.41 -0.57 13.32
N LEU A 90 -6.40 0.73 13.68
CA LEU A 90 -7.36 1.73 13.20
C LEU A 90 -6.72 3.11 13.21
N ASP A 91 -6.26 3.57 12.07
CA ASP A 91 -5.67 4.90 11.90
C ASP A 91 -5.82 5.41 10.46
N SER A 92 -5.27 6.58 10.16
CA SER A 92 -5.05 7.05 8.80
C SER A 92 -4.04 6.16 8.05
N PRO A 93 -4.04 6.15 6.71
CA PRO A 93 -3.01 5.43 5.95
C PRO A 93 -1.59 5.78 6.40
N ALA A 94 -1.30 7.07 6.55
CA ALA A 94 0.00 7.55 7.02
C ALA A 94 0.32 7.12 8.46
N GLY A 95 -0.69 7.06 9.34
CA GLY A 95 -0.55 6.59 10.71
C GLY A 95 -0.16 5.11 10.77
N LEU A 96 -0.84 4.27 9.99
CA LEU A 96 -0.53 2.83 9.90
C LEU A 96 0.88 2.57 9.36
N ILE A 97 1.31 3.33 8.34
CA ILE A 97 2.67 3.24 7.80
C ILE A 97 3.70 3.66 8.87
N ALA A 98 3.42 4.73 9.62
CA ALA A 98 4.31 5.21 10.66
C ALA A 98 4.44 4.25 11.85
N GLU A 99 3.39 3.45 12.15
CA GLU A 99 3.38 2.47 13.24
C GLU A 99 4.39 1.33 13.01
N VAL A 100 4.57 0.89 11.77
CA VAL A 100 5.52 -0.19 11.42
C VAL A 100 6.92 0.32 11.09
N GLY A 101 7.12 1.62 11.05
CA GLY A 101 8.40 2.26 10.80
C GLY A 101 8.51 2.88 9.41
N THR A 102 9.28 3.97 9.34
CA THR A 102 9.54 4.72 8.11
C THR A 102 10.86 4.29 7.46
N GLU A 103 11.06 2.99 7.30
CA GLU A 103 12.24 2.51 6.59
C GLU A 103 12.16 2.87 5.10
N GLN A 104 13.31 3.23 4.53
CA GLN A 104 13.46 3.47 3.10
C GLN A 104 14.39 2.43 2.52
N ARG A 105 14.06 1.96 1.33
CA ARG A 105 14.88 1.04 0.55
C ARG A 105 15.42 1.76 -0.67
N LEU A 106 16.75 1.80 -0.81
CA LEU A 106 17.43 2.27 -1.99
C LEU A 106 17.92 1.09 -2.80
N THR A 107 17.65 1.11 -4.09
CA THR A 107 18.19 0.16 -5.05
C THR A 107 18.92 0.94 -6.14
N PHE A 108 20.20 0.65 -6.36
CA PHE A 108 21.00 1.33 -7.38
C PHE A 108 22.16 0.46 -7.87
N ARG A 109 22.76 0.86 -8.97
CA ARG A 109 24.01 0.30 -9.48
C ARG A 109 25.10 1.38 -9.35
N PRO A 110 26.16 1.14 -8.58
CA PRO A 110 27.26 2.10 -8.53
C PRO A 110 28.05 2.07 -9.85
N SER A 111 28.45 3.24 -10.37
CA SER A 111 29.23 3.40 -11.60
C SER A 111 30.64 2.78 -11.49
N GLU A 112 31.14 2.61 -10.29
CA GLU A 112 32.41 1.95 -9.97
C GLU A 112 32.21 0.95 -8.80
N PRO A 113 33.01 -0.12 -8.73
CA PRO A 113 32.93 -1.08 -7.63
C PRO A 113 33.16 -0.39 -6.27
N ILE A 114 32.24 -0.56 -5.36
CA ILE A 114 32.29 -0.05 -3.98
C ILE A 114 32.10 -1.24 -3.02
N ASP A 115 32.86 -1.23 -1.91
CA ASP A 115 32.72 -2.23 -0.87
C ASP A 115 31.49 -1.96 0.02
N ASN A 116 30.81 -3.03 0.47
CA ASN A 116 29.65 -2.88 1.37
C ASN A 116 30.00 -2.24 2.71
N GLU A 117 31.24 -2.44 3.18
CA GLU A 117 31.72 -1.86 4.42
C GLU A 117 31.61 -0.33 4.47
N VAL A 118 31.71 0.33 3.32
CA VAL A 118 31.59 1.79 3.21
C VAL A 118 30.18 2.26 3.62
N PHE A 119 29.15 1.51 3.24
CA PHE A 119 27.76 1.80 3.62
C PHE A 119 27.43 1.33 5.04
N ALA A 120 28.04 0.22 5.50
CA ALA A 120 27.81 -0.30 6.84
C ALA A 120 28.23 0.66 7.97
N ASN A 121 29.11 1.62 7.66
CA ASN A 121 29.53 2.65 8.62
C ASN A 121 28.52 3.81 8.75
N LEU A 122 27.46 3.86 7.94
CA LEU A 122 26.43 4.88 8.03
C LEU A 122 25.38 4.48 9.10
N PRO A 123 25.14 5.33 10.13
CA PRO A 123 24.19 5.01 11.18
C PRO A 123 22.73 4.91 10.67
N GLU A 124 22.43 5.49 9.51
CA GLU A 124 21.12 5.43 8.85
C GLU A 124 20.85 4.08 8.16
N VAL A 125 21.88 3.23 7.95
CA VAL A 125 21.80 1.97 7.25
C VAL A 125 21.46 0.83 8.21
N THR A 126 20.37 0.11 7.94
CA THR A 126 19.96 -1.08 8.70
C THR A 126 20.44 -2.37 8.03
N THR A 127 20.25 -2.49 6.71
CA THR A 127 20.67 -3.68 5.97
C THR A 127 21.27 -3.32 4.61
N ILE A 128 22.18 -4.19 4.13
CA ILE A 128 22.80 -4.07 2.80
C ILE A 128 22.73 -5.43 2.13
N HIS A 129 22.12 -5.48 0.98
CA HIS A 129 22.10 -6.65 0.11
C HIS A 129 22.70 -6.33 -1.24
N ARG A 130 23.41 -7.28 -1.84
CA ARG A 130 23.96 -7.16 -3.18
C ARG A 130 23.41 -8.25 -4.08
N ASN A 131 22.89 -7.83 -5.24
CA ASN A 131 22.38 -8.73 -6.26
C ASN A 131 23.15 -8.48 -7.57
N GLY A 132 24.26 -9.22 -7.76
CA GLY A 132 25.21 -8.95 -8.84
C GLY A 132 25.85 -7.56 -8.69
N THR A 133 25.64 -6.69 -9.66
CA THR A 133 26.13 -5.29 -9.64
C THR A 133 25.20 -4.33 -8.91
N GLN A 134 23.97 -4.76 -8.60
CA GLN A 134 22.98 -3.95 -7.94
C GLN A 134 23.15 -3.99 -6.41
N VAL A 135 23.06 -2.83 -5.79
CA VAL A 135 23.12 -2.66 -4.33
C VAL A 135 21.72 -2.27 -3.84
N VAL A 136 21.28 -2.94 -2.79
CA VAL A 136 20.01 -2.66 -2.09
C VAL A 136 20.36 -2.30 -0.67
N ILE A 137 20.02 -1.09 -0.26
CA ILE A 137 20.22 -0.58 1.11
C ILE A 137 18.88 -0.26 1.71
N THR A 138 18.62 -0.79 2.91
CA THR A 138 17.46 -0.42 3.72
C THR A 138 17.96 0.35 4.94
N GLY A 139 17.21 1.35 5.36
CA GLY A 139 17.57 2.15 6.52
C GLY A 139 16.50 3.17 6.91
N THR A 140 16.84 4.06 7.79
CA THR A 140 15.95 5.11 8.32
C THR A 140 15.48 6.07 7.24
N SER A 141 14.55 6.98 7.57
CA SER A 141 14.06 8.02 6.66
C SER A 141 15.14 8.91 6.03
N ASN A 142 16.34 8.96 6.63
CA ASN A 142 17.48 9.76 6.14
C ASN A 142 18.50 8.95 5.33
N VAL A 143 18.29 7.65 5.15
CA VAL A 143 19.25 6.75 4.46
C VAL A 143 19.53 7.18 3.02
N VAL A 144 18.53 7.71 2.30
CA VAL A 144 18.72 8.23 0.94
C VAL A 144 19.73 9.36 0.92
N GLN A 145 19.59 10.33 1.84
CA GLN A 145 20.47 11.49 1.92
C GLN A 145 21.89 11.06 2.33
N ALA A 146 22.01 10.17 3.31
CA ALA A 146 23.31 9.69 3.79
C ALA A 146 24.07 8.93 2.68
N VAL A 147 23.41 7.99 2.02
CA VAL A 147 24.02 7.19 0.94
C VAL A 147 24.38 8.05 -0.28
N THR A 148 23.50 8.95 -0.70
CA THR A 148 23.79 9.82 -1.85
C THR A 148 24.92 10.81 -1.57
N ALA A 149 24.99 11.35 -0.36
CA ALA A 149 26.10 12.21 0.08
C ALA A 149 27.44 11.45 0.09
N LEU A 150 27.45 10.22 0.63
CA LEU A 150 28.63 9.35 0.63
C LEU A 150 29.12 9.07 -0.80
N LEU A 151 28.22 8.64 -1.70
CA LEU A 151 28.55 8.35 -3.09
C LEU A 151 29.13 9.58 -3.82
N ALA A 152 28.51 10.75 -3.59
CA ALA A 152 29.00 12.01 -4.14
C ALA A 152 30.42 12.36 -3.62
N GLY A 153 30.70 12.12 -2.33
CA GLY A 153 32.03 12.29 -1.72
C GLY A 153 33.10 11.37 -2.31
N LEU A 154 32.70 10.19 -2.79
CA LEU A 154 33.58 9.21 -3.44
C LEU A 154 33.68 9.41 -4.97
N GLY A 155 32.91 10.34 -5.54
CA GLY A 155 32.86 10.56 -7.00
C GLY A 155 32.12 9.45 -7.75
N VAL A 156 31.32 8.62 -7.06
CA VAL A 156 30.59 7.51 -7.63
C VAL A 156 29.13 7.90 -7.89
N VAL A 157 28.64 7.55 -9.09
CA VAL A 157 27.27 7.81 -9.50
C VAL A 157 26.38 6.60 -9.17
N ALA A 158 25.23 6.86 -8.56
CA ALA A 158 24.18 5.85 -8.39
C ALA A 158 23.34 5.77 -9.67
N GLU A 159 23.68 4.82 -10.55
CA GLU A 159 22.89 4.55 -11.75
C GLU A 159 21.61 3.79 -11.40
N GLU A 160 20.53 4.02 -12.14
CA GLU A 160 19.23 3.35 -11.96
C GLU A 160 18.69 3.46 -10.54
N LEU A 161 18.98 4.57 -9.84
CA LEU A 161 18.53 4.78 -8.46
C LEU A 161 17.00 4.72 -8.36
N ARG A 162 16.52 3.83 -7.49
CA ARG A 162 15.12 3.73 -7.08
C ARG A 162 15.05 3.87 -5.57
N VAL A 163 14.06 4.60 -5.13
CA VAL A 163 13.75 4.76 -3.70
C VAL A 163 12.35 4.24 -3.47
N GLU A 164 12.24 3.26 -2.60
CA GLU A 164 10.96 2.71 -2.14
C GLU A 164 10.81 3.08 -0.66
N GLN A 165 9.65 3.54 -0.29
CA GLN A 165 9.27 3.82 1.10
C GLN A 165 8.37 2.69 1.58
N THR A 166 8.29 2.49 2.89
CA THR A 166 7.31 1.59 3.50
C THR A 166 5.92 1.94 2.98
N SER A 167 5.24 0.97 2.43
CA SER A 167 3.90 1.10 1.87
C SER A 167 2.83 0.69 2.88
N LEU A 168 1.58 1.02 2.60
CA LEU A 168 0.45 0.49 3.38
C LEU A 168 0.36 -1.04 3.28
N GLU A 169 0.81 -1.65 2.17
CA GLU A 169 0.87 -3.09 2.02
C GLU A 169 1.88 -3.72 2.99
N ASP A 170 3.07 -3.12 3.14
CA ASP A 170 4.07 -3.55 4.12
C ASP A 170 3.52 -3.43 5.54
N ALA A 171 2.86 -2.31 5.85
CA ALA A 171 2.21 -2.09 7.14
C ALA A 171 1.14 -3.15 7.43
N TYR A 172 0.29 -3.45 6.46
CA TYR A 172 -0.74 -4.49 6.58
C TYR A 172 -0.12 -5.87 6.86
N LEU A 173 0.92 -6.25 6.12
CA LEU A 173 1.60 -7.53 6.31
C LEU A 173 2.22 -7.66 7.71
N GLU A 174 2.84 -6.60 8.21
CA GLU A 174 3.44 -6.61 9.55
C GLU A 174 2.40 -6.67 10.65
N LEU A 175 1.36 -5.83 10.59
CA LEU A 175 0.26 -5.80 11.55
C LEU A 175 -0.52 -7.13 11.61
N THR A 176 -0.59 -7.86 10.48
CA THR A 176 -1.31 -9.14 10.42
C THR A 176 -0.43 -10.35 10.75
N SER A 177 0.90 -10.28 10.54
CA SER A 177 1.85 -11.37 10.84
C SER A 177 2.18 -11.49 12.33
N GLY A 178 2.15 -10.38 13.07
CA GLY A 178 2.43 -10.34 14.51
C GLY A 178 1.36 -11.00 15.39
N THR A 179 0.21 -11.36 14.84
CA THR A 179 -0.88 -12.00 15.57
C THR A 179 -0.68 -13.54 15.57
N ARG A 180 0.36 -14.03 16.30
CA ARG A 180 0.46 -15.46 16.62
C ARG A 180 -0.74 -15.86 17.46
N ASP A 181 -1.39 -16.97 17.08
CA ASP A 181 -2.43 -17.59 17.89
C ASP A 181 -1.85 -18.02 19.25
N PRO A 182 -2.47 -17.61 20.37
CA PRO A 182 -2.14 -18.21 21.66
C PRO A 182 -2.59 -19.69 21.76
N ASP A 183 -3.33 -20.19 20.76
CA ASP A 183 -3.94 -21.54 20.78
C ASP A 183 -3.13 -22.60 20.00
N GLU A 184 -2.00 -22.24 19.35
CA GLU A 184 -1.11 -23.21 18.66
C GLU A 184 0.01 -23.79 19.56
N SER A 185 -0.07 -23.62 20.87
CA SER A 185 0.93 -24.18 21.80
C SER A 185 0.39 -25.30 22.69
N GLU A 186 -0.15 -26.36 22.10
CA GLU A 186 -0.11 -27.70 22.72
C GLU A 186 0.03 -28.77 21.64
N PRO A 187 1.23 -29.33 21.40
CA PRO A 187 1.31 -30.69 20.87
C PRO A 187 0.89 -31.61 21.97
N GLU A 188 -0.23 -32.31 21.82
CA GLU A 188 -0.59 -33.45 22.65
C GLU A 188 0.59 -34.43 22.70
N ALA A 189 1.24 -34.45 23.85
CA ALA A 189 2.16 -35.53 24.21
C ALA A 189 1.33 -36.77 24.55
N ASN A 190 1.39 -37.75 23.68
CA ASN A 190 0.99 -39.12 23.98
C ASN A 190 2.18 -40.08 23.73
#